data_d9403daf19667eadfe9ea4df54c439ed
#
_entry.id   d9403daf19667eadfe9ea4df54c439ed
#
_cell.length_a   1.000
_cell.length_b   1.000
_cell.length_c   1.000
_cell.angle_alpha   90.00
_cell.angle_beta   90.00
_cell.angle_gamma   90.00
#
_symmetry.space_group_name_H-M   'P 1'
#
loop_
_entity.id
_entity.type
_entity.pdbx_description
1 polymer ?
#
loop_
_entity_poly.entity_id
_entity_poly.type
_entity_poly.pdbx_seq_one_letter_code
_entity_poly.pdbx_strand_id
1 'polypeptide(L)'
;MIEKTTSGITVGLFGTCGASTWRKAFIEAYEKLGVAYFNPQVEDWRPELADVEAWHLANDQVILFPVTGETFAAGSLAETGFSVLSALRWGSDRFVAVYIDPTVDEELARSNPEAAKDSVRARKLVLAHLREQAPRNVFVVSSLEDMLRTSLDLVAACALLERARGNIQWRKSLSPQFWLQALAPQGTAEPAPALPA
;
A
#
# COMPACT_ATOMS: atom_id res chain seq x y z
N MET A 1 -0.91 17.82 -16.86
CA MET A 1 -1.66 16.67 -17.43
C MET A 1 -1.01 15.43 -16.85
N ILE A 2 -1.63 14.77 -15.86
CA ILE A 2 -1.10 13.53 -15.30
C ILE A 2 -1.47 12.45 -16.32
N GLU A 3 -0.45 11.85 -16.95
CA GLU A 3 -0.66 10.85 -17.99
C GLU A 3 -1.28 9.57 -17.42
N LYS A 4 -2.44 9.20 -17.94
CA LYS A 4 -3.08 7.89 -17.72
C LYS A 4 -2.36 6.81 -18.51
N THR A 5 -1.06 6.66 -18.32
CA THR A 5 -0.27 5.68 -19.07
C THR A 5 0.12 4.53 -18.19
N THR A 6 -0.65 3.47 -18.18
CA THR A 6 -0.25 2.18 -17.63
C THR A 6 0.22 1.26 -18.73
N SER A 7 1.44 1.44 -19.19
CA SER A 7 2.14 0.41 -19.99
C SER A 7 2.96 -0.54 -19.09
N GLY A 8 2.73 -0.56 -17.80
CA GLY A 8 3.52 -1.34 -16.84
C GLY A 8 2.81 -1.55 -15.51
N ILE A 9 3.49 -2.24 -14.60
CA ILE A 9 3.03 -2.46 -13.23
C ILE A 9 3.20 -1.18 -12.44
N THR A 10 2.11 -0.66 -11.89
CA THR A 10 2.11 0.59 -11.10
C THR A 10 1.74 0.30 -9.66
N VAL A 11 2.42 0.97 -8.73
CA VAL A 11 2.13 0.94 -7.29
C VAL A 11 1.41 2.23 -6.90
N GLY A 12 0.17 2.13 -6.43
CA GLY A 12 -0.59 3.25 -5.90
C GLY A 12 -0.25 3.51 -4.43
N LEU A 13 0.25 4.71 -4.11
CA LEU A 13 0.66 5.13 -2.76
C LEU A 13 -0.49 5.84 -2.03
N PHE A 14 -1.56 5.11 -1.76
CA PHE A 14 -2.73 5.63 -1.03
C PHE A 14 -2.48 5.68 0.49
N GLY A 15 -3.53 5.84 1.30
CA GLY A 15 -3.43 5.85 2.76
C GLY A 15 -3.24 7.25 3.35
N THR A 16 -2.59 7.35 4.51
CA THR A 16 -2.47 8.61 5.23
C THR A 16 -1.81 9.70 4.40
N CYS A 17 -2.51 10.83 4.25
CA CYS A 17 -2.07 12.06 3.59
C CYS A 17 -1.74 13.16 4.63
N GLY A 18 -1.83 14.42 4.23
CA GLY A 18 -1.53 15.58 5.07
C GLY A 18 -0.04 15.74 5.30
N ALA A 19 0.38 15.93 6.54
CA ALA A 19 1.78 16.14 6.91
C ALA A 19 2.62 14.85 6.94
N SER A 20 2.02 13.68 6.66
CA SER A 20 2.72 12.41 6.71
C SER A 20 3.81 12.29 5.64
N THR A 21 4.97 11.81 6.05
CA THR A 21 6.17 11.72 5.20
C THR A 21 6.52 10.29 4.76
N TRP A 22 5.67 9.31 5.08
CA TRP A 22 5.95 7.90 4.81
C TRP A 22 6.28 7.61 3.33
N ARG A 23 5.69 8.35 2.39
CA ARG A 23 5.89 8.17 0.95
C ARG A 23 7.32 8.42 0.48
N LYS A 24 8.07 9.28 1.18
CA LYS A 24 9.44 9.66 0.76
C LYS A 24 10.34 8.44 0.59
N ALA A 25 10.42 7.57 1.59
CA ALA A 25 11.25 6.37 1.54
C ALA A 25 10.82 5.39 0.45
N PHE A 26 9.50 5.29 0.17
CA PHE A 26 8.97 4.44 -0.89
C PHE A 26 9.32 4.99 -2.27
N ILE A 27 9.13 6.29 -2.48
CA ILE A 27 9.46 6.97 -3.74
C ILE A 27 10.94 6.82 -4.05
N GLU A 28 11.84 7.11 -3.10
CA GLU A 28 13.29 6.93 -3.27
C GLU A 28 13.66 5.50 -3.66
N ALA A 29 13.06 4.51 -3.02
CA ALA A 29 13.30 3.10 -3.34
C ALA A 29 12.79 2.74 -4.75
N TYR A 30 11.60 3.20 -5.12
CA TYR A 30 11.00 2.90 -6.41
C TYR A 30 11.73 3.58 -7.56
N GLU A 31 12.12 4.85 -7.42
CA GLU A 31 12.93 5.56 -8.41
C GLU A 31 14.26 4.85 -8.64
N LYS A 32 14.96 4.46 -7.58
CA LYS A 32 16.21 3.70 -7.66
C LYS A 32 16.07 2.37 -8.40
N LEU A 33 14.92 1.71 -8.26
CA LEU A 33 14.65 0.37 -8.79
C LEU A 33 13.89 0.39 -10.13
N GLY A 34 13.45 1.55 -10.59
CA GLY A 34 12.67 1.71 -11.82
C GLY A 34 11.22 1.19 -11.69
N VAL A 35 10.67 1.18 -10.47
CA VAL A 35 9.28 0.81 -10.21
C VAL A 35 8.38 2.02 -10.47
N ALA A 36 7.36 1.85 -11.31
CA ALA A 36 6.37 2.89 -11.55
C ALA A 36 5.43 3.02 -10.34
N TYR A 37 5.11 4.25 -9.97
CA TYR A 37 4.21 4.53 -8.86
C TYR A 37 3.29 5.71 -9.16
N PHE A 38 2.15 5.74 -8.46
CA PHE A 38 1.26 6.88 -8.39
C PHE A 38 1.24 7.45 -6.96
N ASN A 39 1.49 8.75 -6.83
CA ASN A 39 1.40 9.47 -5.55
C ASN A 39 0.22 10.44 -5.58
N PRO A 40 -0.88 10.18 -4.82
CA PRO A 40 -2.03 11.08 -4.76
C PRO A 40 -1.78 12.36 -3.95
N GLN A 41 -0.68 12.41 -3.18
CA GLN A 41 -0.38 13.56 -2.34
C GLN A 41 0.11 14.74 -3.19
N VAL A 42 -0.66 15.81 -3.21
CA VAL A 42 -0.36 17.07 -3.89
C VAL A 42 -0.46 18.23 -2.91
N GLU A 43 0.25 19.33 -3.18
CA GLU A 43 0.19 20.56 -2.35
C GLU A 43 -1.15 21.28 -2.49
N ASP A 44 -1.70 21.34 -3.71
CA ASP A 44 -2.96 22.00 -4.03
C ASP A 44 -3.95 20.96 -4.58
N TRP A 45 -4.71 20.33 -3.67
CA TRP A 45 -5.74 19.37 -4.05
C TRP A 45 -6.93 20.09 -4.68
N ARG A 46 -7.40 19.54 -5.81
CA ARG A 46 -8.57 20.04 -6.56
C ARG A 46 -9.53 18.88 -6.83
N PRO A 47 -10.84 19.15 -6.94
CA PRO A 47 -11.83 18.11 -7.20
C PRO A 47 -11.54 17.23 -8.43
N GLU A 48 -10.92 17.78 -9.47
CA GLU A 48 -10.57 17.06 -10.69
C GLU A 48 -9.52 15.96 -10.45
N LEU A 49 -8.74 16.07 -9.37
CA LEU A 49 -7.76 15.05 -8.97
C LEU A 49 -8.42 13.81 -8.39
N ALA A 50 -9.65 13.94 -7.87
CA ALA A 50 -10.41 12.78 -7.38
C ALA A 50 -10.65 11.73 -8.48
N ASP A 51 -10.90 12.16 -9.72
CA ASP A 51 -11.08 11.23 -10.85
C ASP A 51 -9.78 10.50 -11.21
N VAL A 52 -8.62 11.17 -11.04
CA VAL A 52 -7.31 10.58 -11.26
C VAL A 52 -7.00 9.56 -10.17
N GLU A 53 -7.23 9.92 -8.91
CA GLU A 53 -7.07 9.02 -7.77
C GLU A 53 -7.96 7.79 -7.90
N ALA A 54 -9.25 8.00 -8.22
CA ALA A 54 -10.21 6.91 -8.43
C ALA A 54 -9.78 5.98 -9.58
N TRP A 55 -9.22 6.54 -10.66
CA TRP A 55 -8.71 5.74 -11.77
C TRP A 55 -7.53 4.87 -11.34
N HIS A 56 -6.53 5.44 -10.64
CA HIS A 56 -5.39 4.69 -10.13
C HIS A 56 -5.82 3.63 -9.11
N LEU A 57 -6.72 4.01 -8.19
CA LEU A 57 -7.29 3.07 -7.22
C LEU A 57 -8.00 1.89 -7.90
N ALA A 58 -8.58 2.10 -9.06
CA ALA A 58 -9.27 1.07 -9.84
C ALA A 58 -8.33 0.25 -10.74
N ASN A 59 -7.15 0.76 -11.13
CA ASN A 59 -6.36 0.16 -12.21
C ASN A 59 -4.93 -0.24 -11.81
N ASP A 60 -4.32 0.36 -10.77
CA ASP A 60 -2.98 -0.01 -10.35
C ASP A 60 -2.93 -1.45 -9.83
N GLN A 61 -1.86 -2.17 -10.13
CA GLN A 61 -1.72 -3.59 -9.79
C GLN A 61 -1.41 -3.82 -8.32
N VAL A 62 -0.68 -2.90 -7.69
CA VAL A 62 -0.33 -2.95 -6.28
C VAL A 62 -0.83 -1.68 -5.61
N ILE A 63 -1.62 -1.82 -4.57
CA ILE A 63 -2.19 -0.70 -3.82
C ILE A 63 -1.63 -0.72 -2.40
N LEU A 64 -1.09 0.39 -1.93
CA LEU A 64 -0.61 0.53 -0.55
C LEU A 64 -1.55 1.43 0.25
N PHE A 65 -1.94 0.94 1.43
CA PHE A 65 -2.74 1.68 2.41
C PHE A 65 -2.06 1.68 3.78
N PRO A 66 -1.01 2.48 4.00
CA PRO A 66 -0.54 2.73 5.35
C PRO A 66 -1.46 3.73 6.05
N VAL A 67 -1.96 3.35 7.20
CA VAL A 67 -2.70 4.18 8.14
C VAL A 67 -1.77 4.48 9.32
N THR A 68 -1.04 5.59 9.23
CA THR A 68 -0.05 6.01 10.23
C THR A 68 -0.69 6.78 11.40
N GLY A 69 0.05 6.98 12.50
CA GLY A 69 -0.42 7.67 13.70
C GLY A 69 -0.64 9.18 13.55
N GLU A 70 -0.12 9.79 12.50
CA GLU A 70 -0.03 11.25 12.28
C GLU A 70 -1.39 11.91 11.99
N THR A 71 -2.46 11.14 11.78
CA THR A 71 -3.83 11.63 11.55
C THR A 71 -4.85 10.76 12.28
N PHE A 72 -6.10 11.23 12.39
CA PHE A 72 -7.22 10.40 12.85
C PHE A 72 -7.67 9.35 11.80
N ALA A 73 -7.17 9.44 10.58
CA ALA A 73 -7.30 8.45 9.51
C ALA A 73 -8.74 8.08 9.09
N ALA A 74 -9.73 8.92 9.31
CA ALA A 74 -11.12 8.61 8.95
C ALA A 74 -11.28 8.28 7.46
N GLY A 75 -10.71 9.09 6.57
CA GLY A 75 -10.71 8.85 5.12
C GLY A 75 -9.95 7.56 4.76
N SER A 76 -8.70 7.44 5.23
CA SER A 76 -7.85 6.29 4.89
C SER A 76 -8.43 4.95 5.36
N LEU A 77 -9.11 4.92 6.52
CA LEU A 77 -9.80 3.72 7.00
C LEU A 77 -11.01 3.35 6.14
N ALA A 78 -11.79 4.36 5.70
CA ALA A 78 -12.92 4.14 4.80
C ALA A 78 -12.46 3.64 3.42
N GLU A 79 -11.43 4.26 2.85
CA GLU A 79 -10.84 3.86 1.57
C GLU A 79 -10.19 2.48 1.63
N THR A 80 -9.54 2.13 2.75
CA THR A 80 -9.00 0.79 2.97
C THR A 80 -10.10 -0.26 2.87
N GLY A 81 -11.24 -0.04 3.54
CA GLY A 81 -12.40 -0.95 3.48
C GLY A 81 -12.93 -1.12 2.06
N PHE A 82 -13.09 -0.02 1.33
CA PHE A 82 -13.55 -0.03 -0.05
C PHE A 82 -12.57 -0.76 -0.99
N SER A 83 -11.28 -0.52 -0.84
CA SER A 83 -10.23 -1.13 -1.68
C SER A 83 -10.07 -2.62 -1.43
N VAL A 84 -10.19 -3.05 -0.16
CA VAL A 84 -10.19 -4.48 0.18
C VAL A 84 -11.40 -5.18 -0.44
N LEU A 85 -12.59 -4.60 -0.34
CA LEU A 85 -13.80 -5.15 -0.99
C LEU A 85 -13.64 -5.21 -2.51
N SER A 86 -13.03 -4.19 -3.11
CA SER A 86 -12.73 -4.19 -4.54
C SER A 86 -11.72 -5.29 -4.90
N ALA A 87 -10.66 -5.47 -4.13
CA ALA A 87 -9.68 -6.53 -4.34
C ALA A 87 -10.30 -7.93 -4.25
N LEU A 88 -11.23 -8.15 -3.31
CA LEU A 88 -12.00 -9.39 -3.21
C LEU A 88 -12.89 -9.63 -4.43
N ARG A 89 -13.48 -8.59 -4.98
CA ARG A 89 -14.46 -8.66 -6.06
C ARG A 89 -13.82 -8.85 -7.44
N TRP A 90 -12.62 -8.33 -7.65
CA TRP A 90 -12.02 -8.21 -8.99
C TRP A 90 -10.99 -9.30 -9.31
N GLY A 91 -10.75 -10.23 -8.38
CA GLY A 91 -9.95 -11.42 -8.65
C GLY A 91 -8.42 -11.21 -8.58
N SER A 92 -7.68 -12.14 -9.14
CA SER A 92 -6.35 -12.57 -8.80
C SER A 92 -5.16 -11.66 -9.18
N ASP A 93 -5.37 -10.55 -9.88
CA ASP A 93 -4.25 -9.85 -10.54
C ASP A 93 -3.90 -8.50 -9.88
N ARG A 94 -4.58 -8.15 -8.79
CA ARG A 94 -4.35 -6.92 -8.04
C ARG A 94 -4.16 -7.25 -6.57
N PHE A 95 -3.23 -6.55 -5.96
CA PHE A 95 -2.81 -6.78 -4.60
C PHE A 95 -2.94 -5.52 -3.76
N VAL A 96 -3.36 -5.66 -2.52
CA VAL A 96 -3.46 -4.58 -1.55
C VAL A 96 -2.58 -4.90 -0.36
N ALA A 97 -1.63 -4.03 -0.02
CA ALA A 97 -0.89 -4.10 1.22
C ALA A 97 -1.41 -3.05 2.20
N VAL A 98 -1.71 -3.47 3.42
CA VAL A 98 -2.30 -2.63 4.46
C VAL A 98 -1.39 -2.64 5.69
N TYR A 99 -1.01 -1.46 6.14
CA TYR A 99 -0.40 -1.22 7.45
C TYR A 99 -1.33 -0.33 8.27
N ILE A 100 -1.66 -0.71 9.47
CA ILE A 100 -2.46 0.12 10.38
C ILE A 100 -1.68 0.26 11.68
N ASP A 101 -1.17 1.47 11.94
CA ASP A 101 -0.64 1.83 13.25
C ASP A 101 -1.77 1.75 14.27
N PRO A 102 -1.65 0.96 15.34
CA PRO A 102 -2.71 0.82 16.33
C PRO A 102 -2.92 2.07 17.19
N THR A 103 -2.03 3.05 17.08
CA THR A 103 -2.01 4.27 17.91
C THR A 103 -2.23 5.52 17.07
N VAL A 104 -2.47 6.62 17.75
CA VAL A 104 -2.47 7.99 17.22
C VAL A 104 -1.36 8.73 17.94
N ASP A 105 -0.66 9.63 17.27
CA ASP A 105 0.42 10.43 17.83
C ASP A 105 -0.05 11.16 19.10
N GLU A 106 0.85 11.23 20.10
CA GLU A 106 0.51 11.79 21.42
C GLU A 106 0.04 13.24 21.36
N GLU A 107 0.62 14.05 20.48
CA GLU A 107 0.22 15.46 20.33
C GLU A 107 -1.19 15.54 19.74
N LEU A 108 -1.47 14.75 18.73
CA LEU A 108 -2.79 14.66 18.11
C LEU A 108 -3.82 14.13 19.11
N ALA A 109 -3.47 13.12 19.90
CA ALA A 109 -4.34 12.57 20.94
C ALA A 109 -4.64 13.58 22.06
N ARG A 110 -3.67 14.42 22.41
CA ARG A 110 -3.88 15.50 23.38
C ARG A 110 -4.75 16.64 22.85
N SER A 111 -4.65 16.93 21.56
CA SER A 111 -5.44 17.99 20.91
C SER A 111 -6.94 17.66 20.84
N ASN A 112 -7.29 16.39 20.64
CA ASN A 112 -8.68 15.91 20.61
C ASN A 112 -8.77 14.46 21.10
N PRO A 113 -8.88 14.25 22.45
CA PRO A 113 -8.88 12.92 23.05
C PRO A 113 -10.05 12.01 22.60
N GLU A 114 -11.22 12.58 22.36
CA GLU A 114 -12.38 11.81 21.89
C GLU A 114 -12.17 11.28 20.48
N ALA A 115 -11.73 12.14 19.55
CA ALA A 115 -11.42 11.71 18.19
C ALA A 115 -10.27 10.69 18.16
N ALA A 116 -9.27 10.82 19.03
CA ALA A 116 -8.20 9.85 19.17
C ALA A 116 -8.70 8.49 19.63
N LYS A 117 -9.57 8.46 20.62
CA LYS A 117 -10.20 7.23 21.14
C LYS A 117 -11.01 6.53 20.04
N ASP A 118 -11.82 7.28 19.29
CA ASP A 118 -12.61 6.74 18.18
C ASP A 118 -11.73 6.22 17.05
N SER A 119 -10.67 6.95 16.72
CA SER A 119 -9.68 6.51 15.73
C SER A 119 -9.01 5.20 16.14
N VAL A 120 -8.51 5.10 17.38
CA VAL A 120 -7.89 3.86 17.90
C VAL A 120 -8.86 2.69 17.84
N ARG A 121 -10.14 2.92 18.19
CA ARG A 121 -11.18 1.88 18.09
C ARG A 121 -11.40 1.45 16.64
N ALA A 122 -11.53 2.40 15.71
CA ALA A 122 -11.73 2.12 14.29
C ALA A 122 -10.56 1.34 13.69
N ARG A 123 -9.30 1.71 14.00
CA ARG A 123 -8.09 1.02 13.58
C ARG A 123 -8.09 -0.46 14.03
N LYS A 124 -8.40 -0.70 15.31
CA LYS A 124 -8.48 -2.06 15.85
C LYS A 124 -9.58 -2.90 15.19
N LEU A 125 -10.75 -2.30 14.92
CA LEU A 125 -11.85 -2.99 14.25
C LEU A 125 -11.49 -3.36 12.82
N VAL A 126 -10.97 -2.41 12.04
CA VAL A 126 -10.56 -2.66 10.63
C VAL A 126 -9.49 -3.74 10.58
N LEU A 127 -8.47 -3.66 11.46
CA LEU A 127 -7.40 -4.65 11.51
C LEU A 127 -7.91 -6.05 11.88
N ALA A 128 -8.83 -6.16 12.83
CA ALA A 128 -9.43 -7.43 13.20
C ALA A 128 -10.24 -8.03 12.05
N HIS A 129 -11.03 -7.21 11.34
CA HIS A 129 -11.80 -7.66 10.18
C HIS A 129 -10.89 -8.12 9.02
N LEU A 130 -9.82 -7.38 8.75
CA LEU A 130 -8.85 -7.76 7.72
C LEU A 130 -8.19 -9.12 8.00
N ARG A 131 -7.81 -9.36 9.26
CA ARG A 131 -7.19 -10.63 9.67
C ARG A 131 -8.16 -11.81 9.61
N GLU A 132 -9.41 -11.58 10.00
CA GLU A 132 -10.43 -12.63 9.97
C GLU A 132 -10.83 -13.01 8.54
N GLN A 133 -11.01 -12.01 7.67
CA GLN A 133 -11.37 -12.26 6.28
C GLN A 133 -10.21 -12.83 5.46
N ALA A 134 -8.98 -12.48 5.80
CA ALA A 134 -7.73 -12.93 5.19
C ALA A 134 -7.81 -13.17 3.66
N PRO A 135 -8.22 -12.16 2.86
CA PRO A 135 -8.30 -12.33 1.42
C PRO A 135 -6.91 -12.63 0.84
N ARG A 136 -6.83 -13.54 -0.13
CA ARG A 136 -5.55 -14.01 -0.69
C ARG A 136 -4.70 -12.91 -1.33
N ASN A 137 -5.31 -11.83 -1.76
CA ASN A 137 -4.66 -10.69 -2.42
C ASN A 137 -4.55 -9.45 -1.52
N VAL A 138 -4.82 -9.59 -0.22
CA VAL A 138 -4.64 -8.54 0.77
C VAL A 138 -3.59 -8.96 1.79
N PHE A 139 -2.57 -8.14 1.95
CA PHE A 139 -1.41 -8.38 2.81
C PHE A 139 -1.44 -7.39 3.98
N VAL A 140 -1.70 -7.88 5.17
CA VAL A 140 -1.63 -7.08 6.39
C VAL A 140 -0.21 -7.17 6.94
N VAL A 141 0.49 -6.06 6.93
CA VAL A 141 1.90 -5.98 7.34
C VAL A 141 2.06 -5.28 8.69
N SER A 142 3.20 -5.46 9.35
CA SER A 142 3.44 -5.02 10.73
C SER A 142 4.14 -3.66 10.82
N SER A 143 4.74 -3.19 9.72
CA SER A 143 5.50 -1.93 9.67
C SER A 143 5.53 -1.35 8.26
N LEU A 144 5.95 -0.09 8.13
CA LEU A 144 6.22 0.54 6.83
C LEU A 144 7.39 -0.13 6.10
N GLU A 145 8.39 -0.63 6.81
CA GLU A 145 9.51 -1.38 6.22
C GLU A 145 9.01 -2.71 5.62
N ASP A 146 8.19 -3.46 6.37
CA ASP A 146 7.53 -4.66 5.87
C ASP A 146 6.66 -4.35 4.66
N MET A 147 5.95 -3.22 4.66
CA MET A 147 5.12 -2.79 3.54
C MET A 147 5.97 -2.52 2.29
N LEU A 148 7.09 -1.82 2.42
CA LEU A 148 7.99 -1.57 1.31
C LEU A 148 8.51 -2.88 0.72
N ARG A 149 9.01 -3.79 1.55
CA ARG A 149 9.48 -5.12 1.12
C ARG A 149 8.37 -5.89 0.42
N THR A 150 7.20 -6.00 1.05
CA THR A 150 6.04 -6.69 0.47
C THR A 150 5.63 -6.09 -0.86
N SER A 151 5.66 -4.77 -1.01
CA SER A 151 5.31 -4.11 -2.27
C SER A 151 6.26 -4.48 -3.41
N LEU A 152 7.55 -4.59 -3.14
CA LEU A 152 8.55 -5.01 -4.13
C LEU A 152 8.35 -6.48 -4.52
N ASP A 153 8.04 -7.35 -3.57
CA ASP A 153 7.71 -8.76 -3.83
C ASP A 153 6.44 -8.88 -4.71
N LEU A 154 5.43 -8.06 -4.44
CA LEU A 154 4.20 -8.02 -5.23
C LEU A 154 4.42 -7.49 -6.64
N VAL A 155 5.26 -6.46 -6.81
CA VAL A 155 5.68 -5.98 -8.15
C VAL A 155 6.40 -7.08 -8.90
N ALA A 156 7.30 -7.83 -8.25
CA ALA A 156 7.99 -8.95 -8.87
C ALA A 156 7.02 -10.07 -9.27
N ALA A 157 6.05 -10.39 -8.43
CA ALA A 157 5.02 -11.38 -8.73
C ALA A 157 4.17 -10.96 -9.95
N CYS A 158 3.70 -9.70 -9.98
CA CYS A 158 2.99 -9.15 -11.13
C CYS A 158 3.82 -9.26 -12.42
N ALA A 159 5.11 -8.88 -12.35
CA ALA A 159 6.01 -8.92 -13.51
C ALA A 159 6.24 -10.35 -14.01
N LEU A 160 6.32 -11.34 -13.11
CA LEU A 160 6.43 -12.75 -13.47
C LEU A 160 5.15 -13.27 -14.16
N LEU A 161 3.98 -12.86 -13.66
CA LEU A 161 2.69 -13.20 -14.27
C LEU A 161 2.56 -12.60 -15.68
N GLU A 162 2.90 -11.32 -15.85
CA GLU A 162 2.88 -10.66 -17.16
C GLU A 162 3.86 -11.31 -18.14
N ARG A 163 5.04 -11.72 -17.65
CA ARG A 163 5.97 -12.51 -18.47
C ARG A 163 5.37 -13.84 -18.92
N ALA A 164 4.72 -14.55 -18.01
CA ALA A 164 4.09 -15.84 -18.32
C ALA A 164 2.94 -15.70 -19.34
N ARG A 165 2.24 -14.57 -19.32
CA ARG A 165 1.20 -14.20 -20.31
C ARG A 165 1.76 -13.78 -21.67
N GLY A 166 3.08 -13.71 -21.84
CA GLY A 166 3.72 -13.28 -23.07
C GLY A 166 3.73 -11.75 -23.28
N ASN A 167 3.36 -10.97 -22.28
CA ASN A 167 3.42 -9.51 -22.33
C ASN A 167 4.85 -9.02 -22.19
N ILE A 168 5.48 -8.60 -23.28
CA ILE A 168 6.91 -8.27 -23.35
C ILE A 168 7.20 -6.82 -22.89
N GLN A 169 6.21 -5.96 -22.80
CA GLN A 169 6.42 -4.52 -22.52
C GLN A 169 6.98 -4.26 -21.12
N TRP A 170 6.69 -5.13 -20.14
CA TRP A 170 7.18 -5.01 -18.77
C TRP A 170 8.71 -5.10 -18.65
N ARG A 171 9.41 -5.77 -19.59
CA ARG A 171 10.89 -5.96 -19.54
C ARG A 171 11.68 -4.66 -19.57
N LYS A 172 11.08 -3.57 -20.04
CA LYS A 172 11.77 -2.29 -20.21
C LYS A 172 11.67 -1.36 -18.99
N SER A 173 10.78 -1.66 -18.03
CA SER A 173 10.50 -0.76 -16.89
C SER A 173 11.34 -1.05 -15.65
N LEU A 174 11.56 -2.31 -15.32
CA LEU A 174 12.26 -2.68 -14.08
C LEU A 174 13.77 -2.80 -14.30
N SER A 175 14.55 -2.18 -13.43
CA SER A 175 16.01 -2.18 -13.51
C SER A 175 16.61 -3.58 -13.22
N PRO A 176 17.82 -3.90 -13.72
CA PRO A 176 18.51 -5.13 -13.33
C PRO A 176 18.70 -5.23 -11.81
N GLN A 177 18.89 -4.11 -11.10
CA GLN A 177 18.99 -4.07 -9.65
C GLN A 177 17.72 -4.49 -8.95
N PHE A 178 16.53 -4.16 -9.52
CA PHE A 178 15.26 -4.64 -8.99
C PHE A 178 15.25 -6.17 -8.93
N TRP A 179 15.61 -6.85 -10.01
CA TRP A 179 15.60 -8.32 -10.07
C TRP A 179 16.63 -8.96 -9.14
N LEU A 180 17.81 -8.36 -8.98
CA LEU A 180 18.79 -8.83 -8.03
C LEU A 180 18.29 -8.74 -6.59
N GLN A 181 17.56 -7.68 -6.26
CA GLN A 181 16.99 -7.49 -4.92
C GLN A 181 15.76 -8.37 -4.68
N ALA A 182 14.83 -8.45 -5.64
CA ALA A 182 13.61 -9.22 -5.53
C ALA A 182 13.86 -10.75 -5.50
N LEU A 183 14.91 -11.22 -6.16
CA LEU A 183 15.29 -12.64 -6.20
C LEU A 183 16.40 -13.01 -5.19
N ALA A 184 16.91 -12.05 -4.44
CA ALA A 184 17.86 -12.34 -3.36
C ALA A 184 17.21 -13.29 -2.34
N PRO A 185 17.91 -14.34 -1.86
CA PRO A 185 17.41 -15.18 -0.79
C PRO A 185 17.08 -14.30 0.42
N GLN A 186 15.83 -14.24 0.80
CA GLN A 186 15.44 -13.60 2.05
C GLN A 186 16.08 -14.40 3.17
N GLY A 187 16.96 -13.78 3.96
CA GLY A 187 17.49 -14.41 5.16
C GLY A 187 16.32 -14.98 5.95
N THR A 188 16.46 -16.23 6.37
CA THR A 188 15.43 -16.96 7.12
C THR A 188 14.92 -16.07 8.26
N ALA A 189 13.73 -15.50 8.10
CA ALA A 189 13.06 -14.83 9.20
C ALA A 189 12.93 -15.86 10.33
N GLU A 190 13.44 -15.55 11.51
CA GLU A 190 13.16 -16.36 12.69
C GLU A 190 11.65 -16.57 12.79
N PRO A 191 11.20 -17.80 13.03
CA PRO A 191 9.77 -18.06 13.19
C PRO A 191 9.24 -17.17 14.33
N ALA A 192 8.17 -16.43 14.05
CA ALA A 192 7.51 -15.62 15.05
C ALA A 192 7.24 -16.46 16.31
N PRO A 193 7.48 -15.94 17.53
CA PRO A 193 7.22 -16.67 18.75
C PRO A 193 5.76 -17.11 18.80
N ALA A 194 5.56 -18.39 19.10
CA ALA A 194 4.23 -18.97 19.25
C ALA A 194 3.43 -18.16 20.29
N LEU A 195 2.23 -17.74 19.92
CA LEU A 195 1.32 -17.07 20.83
C LEU A 195 1.03 -18.02 22.00
N PRO A 196 1.07 -17.55 23.26
CA PRO A 196 0.67 -18.39 24.40
C PRO A 196 -0.80 -18.75 24.29
N ALA A 197 -1.10 -19.99 24.67
CA ALA A 197 -2.42 -20.59 24.66
C ALA A 197 -3.40 -19.88 25.62
#